data_71ed3dd7b018810a42aac31b18635043
#
_entry.id   71ed3dd7b018810a42aac31b18635043
#
_cell.length_a   1.000
_cell.length_b   1.000
_cell.length_c   1.000
_cell.angle_alpha   90.00
_cell.angle_beta   90.00
_cell.angle_gamma   90.00
#
_symmetry.space_group_name_H-M   'P 1'
#
loop_
_entity.id
_entity.type
_entity.pdbx_description
1 polymer ?
#
loop_
_entity_poly.entity_id
_entity_poly.type
_entity_poly.pdbx_seq_one_letter_code
_entity_poly.pdbx_strand_id
1 'polypeptide(L)'
;MPGDEASPQSPRSPRSPRPPRPPAHTPTALPAPPAPRPPSDPLPVLDRAERFIWLTARVLEQRRFAFHFLDGDADAVDTALGSYLNPDGGYGHALDPDLRGPLSQPLHTAHALRVLDGLGRCAGQRIERLCRHLTGVSTPDGALPVVFPAPHDYPTAPYHPMHDDPPGELLTTGPVVGLLHRNRVWHAWLFRATDFCWDRVENLHRTHPYEVQSAVAFLDGVPDRARAAAAADRLGRLVREQRLVVLDPRRRAEYPPAPGYAPGEQLFPHDFARRPESPARGWFTDEEMRRSLDFLAAAQQADGGWPVRREAWAPGSSLERRPIATLEALLTLRAYGRLPARVSRPGPVPPR
;
A
#
# COMPACT_ATOMS: atom_id res chain seq x y z
N MET A 1 -24.04 -33.85 65.05
CA MET A 1 -25.42 -34.11 65.48
C MET A 1 -26.14 -32.77 65.59
N PRO A 2 -27.40 -32.71 65.23
CA PRO A 2 -27.95 -32.48 63.87
C PRO A 2 -28.87 -31.23 63.89
N GLY A 3 -29.33 -30.84 62.75
CA GLY A 3 -30.36 -29.81 62.64
C GLY A 3 -30.75 -29.65 61.16
N ASP A 4 -31.49 -30.60 60.69
CA ASP A 4 -32.31 -30.53 59.48
C ASP A 4 -33.42 -29.48 59.68
N GLU A 5 -33.51 -28.44 58.87
CA GLU A 5 -34.70 -27.64 58.71
C GLU A 5 -35.09 -27.51 57.26
N ALA A 6 -36.11 -28.30 56.92
CA ALA A 6 -36.78 -28.30 55.61
C ALA A 6 -37.61 -27.02 55.45
N SER A 7 -37.39 -26.28 54.38
CA SER A 7 -38.25 -25.16 53.95
C SER A 7 -39.44 -25.68 53.13
N PRO A 8 -40.66 -25.17 53.33
CA PRO A 8 -41.88 -25.66 52.69
C PRO A 8 -41.99 -25.22 51.24
N GLN A 9 -42.39 -26.17 50.38
CA GLN A 9 -42.71 -25.95 48.97
C GLN A 9 -44.03 -25.18 48.81
N SER A 10 -44.01 -24.08 48.09
CA SER A 10 -45.20 -23.33 47.67
C SER A 10 -45.94 -24.07 46.52
N PRO A 11 -47.30 -24.02 46.52
CA PRO A 11 -48.10 -24.75 45.53
C PRO A 11 -48.03 -24.15 44.14
N ARG A 12 -47.88 -25.02 43.13
CA ARG A 12 -47.84 -24.66 41.69
C ARG A 12 -49.25 -24.23 41.24
N SER A 13 -49.36 -23.03 40.69
CA SER A 13 -50.56 -22.54 40.01
C SER A 13 -50.81 -23.31 38.69
N PRO A 14 -52.08 -23.57 38.29
CA PRO A 14 -52.38 -24.29 37.04
C PRO A 14 -52.02 -23.45 35.82
N ARG A 15 -51.32 -24.09 34.86
CA ARG A 15 -50.95 -23.48 33.58
C ARG A 15 -52.18 -23.29 32.71
N SER A 16 -52.43 -22.07 32.26
CA SER A 16 -53.41 -21.75 31.21
C SER A 16 -53.10 -22.44 29.88
N PRO A 17 -54.10 -22.86 29.13
CA PRO A 17 -53.91 -23.54 27.84
C PRO A 17 -53.31 -22.59 26.82
N ARG A 18 -52.31 -23.09 26.11
CA ARG A 18 -51.57 -22.37 25.05
C ARG A 18 -52.48 -22.13 23.85
N PRO A 19 -52.55 -20.93 23.24
CA PRO A 19 -53.33 -20.68 22.06
C PRO A 19 -52.85 -21.49 20.86
N PRO A 20 -53.70 -21.85 19.90
CA PRO A 20 -53.34 -22.65 18.75
C PRO A 20 -52.33 -21.88 17.87
N ARG A 21 -51.33 -22.61 17.36
CA ARG A 21 -50.31 -22.09 16.45
C ARG A 21 -50.98 -21.65 15.14
N PRO A 22 -50.64 -20.45 14.60
CA PRO A 22 -51.11 -20.06 13.27
C PRO A 22 -50.55 -21.01 12.20
N PRO A 23 -51.27 -21.23 11.09
CA PRO A 23 -50.83 -22.10 10.02
C PRO A 23 -49.49 -21.64 9.46
N ALA A 24 -48.57 -22.59 9.22
CA ALA A 24 -47.27 -22.34 8.64
C ALA A 24 -47.45 -21.73 7.23
N HIS A 25 -47.05 -20.50 7.06
CA HIS A 25 -46.93 -19.92 5.73
C HIS A 25 -45.81 -20.66 4.98
N THR A 26 -46.16 -21.39 3.94
CA THR A 26 -45.20 -21.95 2.99
C THR A 26 -44.50 -20.79 2.32
N PRO A 27 -43.18 -20.64 2.45
CA PRO A 27 -42.47 -19.55 1.78
C PRO A 27 -42.60 -19.75 0.28
N THR A 28 -43.27 -18.82 -0.40
CA THR A 28 -43.23 -18.75 -1.86
C THR A 28 -41.77 -18.63 -2.28
N ALA A 29 -41.26 -19.61 -3.00
CA ALA A 29 -39.89 -19.59 -3.52
C ALA A 29 -39.71 -18.33 -4.38
N LEU A 30 -38.73 -17.51 -4.01
CA LEU A 30 -38.29 -16.38 -4.83
C LEU A 30 -37.89 -16.90 -6.22
N PRO A 31 -38.29 -16.26 -7.31
CA PRO A 31 -37.86 -16.65 -8.64
C PRO A 31 -36.33 -16.70 -8.68
N ALA A 32 -35.77 -17.74 -9.28
CA ALA A 32 -34.34 -17.91 -9.45
C ALA A 32 -33.76 -16.63 -10.14
N PRO A 33 -32.62 -16.11 -9.68
CA PRO A 33 -31.99 -14.99 -10.34
C PRO A 33 -31.75 -15.34 -11.81
N PRO A 34 -31.95 -14.37 -12.76
CA PRO A 34 -31.69 -14.61 -14.17
C PRO A 34 -30.27 -15.10 -14.37
N ALA A 35 -30.10 -16.08 -15.25
CA ALA A 35 -28.77 -16.59 -15.60
C ALA A 35 -27.84 -15.43 -16.00
N PRO A 36 -26.56 -15.43 -15.56
CA PRO A 36 -25.61 -14.40 -15.93
C PRO A 36 -25.53 -14.32 -17.46
N ARG A 37 -25.72 -13.12 -18.01
CA ARG A 37 -25.52 -12.86 -19.43
C ARG A 37 -24.10 -13.29 -19.81
N PRO A 38 -23.90 -13.95 -20.98
CA PRO A 38 -22.56 -14.22 -21.46
C PRO A 38 -21.79 -12.89 -21.52
N PRO A 39 -20.49 -12.87 -21.19
CA PRO A 39 -19.71 -11.65 -21.18
C PRO A 39 -19.73 -11.06 -22.59
N SER A 40 -20.36 -9.87 -22.73
CA SER A 40 -20.02 -8.92 -23.78
C SER A 40 -18.48 -8.76 -23.76
N ASP A 41 -17.84 -8.42 -24.88
CA ASP A 41 -16.41 -8.25 -25.04
C ASP A 41 -15.72 -7.77 -23.74
N PRO A 42 -14.56 -8.37 -23.38
CA PRO A 42 -13.93 -8.06 -22.10
C PRO A 42 -13.74 -6.55 -21.95
N LEU A 43 -14.32 -6.01 -20.88
CA LEU A 43 -14.17 -4.57 -20.57
C LEU A 43 -12.69 -4.18 -20.60
N PRO A 44 -12.35 -2.97 -21.07
CA PRO A 44 -11.00 -2.45 -21.02
C PRO A 44 -10.38 -2.58 -19.63
N VAL A 45 -9.07 -2.74 -19.58
CA VAL A 45 -8.29 -2.90 -18.32
C VAL A 45 -8.67 -1.84 -17.29
N LEU A 46 -8.80 -0.58 -17.72
CA LEU A 46 -9.11 0.54 -16.82
C LEU A 46 -10.55 0.47 -16.28
N ASP A 47 -11.52 0.09 -17.11
CA ASP A 47 -12.92 -0.01 -16.68
C ASP A 47 -13.15 -1.14 -15.66
N ARG A 48 -12.42 -2.26 -15.81
CA ARG A 48 -12.43 -3.34 -14.81
C ARG A 48 -11.81 -2.89 -13.50
N ALA A 49 -10.69 -2.18 -13.56
CA ALA A 49 -10.03 -1.62 -12.38
C ALA A 49 -10.90 -0.55 -11.69
N GLU A 50 -11.58 0.30 -12.45
CA GLU A 50 -12.53 1.28 -11.93
C GLU A 50 -13.62 0.58 -11.12
N ARG A 51 -14.26 -0.44 -11.70
CA ARG A 51 -15.28 -1.21 -11.00
C ARG A 51 -14.76 -1.86 -9.71
N PHE A 52 -13.58 -2.46 -9.76
CA PHE A 52 -12.93 -3.05 -8.59
C PHE A 52 -12.71 -2.01 -7.49
N ILE A 53 -12.15 -0.85 -7.83
CA ILE A 53 -11.87 0.23 -6.88
C ILE A 53 -13.15 0.75 -6.23
N TRP A 54 -14.22 0.99 -7.01
CA TRP A 54 -15.49 1.46 -6.44
C TRP A 54 -16.16 0.44 -5.51
N LEU A 55 -15.98 -0.85 -5.74
CA LEU A 55 -16.59 -1.90 -4.93
C LEU A 55 -15.80 -2.25 -3.66
N THR A 56 -14.47 -2.04 -3.64
CA THR A 56 -13.62 -2.65 -2.60
C THR A 56 -12.72 -1.68 -1.87
N ALA A 57 -12.44 -0.51 -2.44
CA ALA A 57 -11.44 0.40 -1.93
C ALA A 57 -11.99 1.33 -0.82
N ARG A 58 -11.09 1.77 0.08
CA ARG A 58 -11.37 2.86 1.01
C ARG A 58 -11.58 4.16 0.22
N VAL A 59 -12.22 5.14 0.83
CA VAL A 59 -12.48 6.44 0.18
C VAL A 59 -11.21 7.09 -0.37
N LEU A 60 -10.09 6.97 0.33
CA LEU A 60 -8.81 7.52 -0.12
C LEU A 60 -8.40 6.95 -1.49
N GLU A 61 -8.40 5.63 -1.64
CA GLU A 61 -8.02 4.99 -2.90
C GLU A 61 -9.03 5.26 -4.02
N GLN A 62 -10.33 5.37 -3.70
CA GLN A 62 -11.36 5.77 -4.67
C GLN A 62 -11.10 7.18 -5.20
N ARG A 63 -10.79 8.15 -4.32
CA ARG A 63 -10.47 9.53 -4.70
C ARG A 63 -9.15 9.62 -5.46
N ARG A 64 -8.13 8.85 -5.07
CA ARG A 64 -6.86 8.75 -5.81
C ARG A 64 -7.08 8.20 -7.21
N PHE A 65 -7.88 7.15 -7.36
CA PHE A 65 -8.22 6.60 -8.67
C PHE A 65 -8.94 7.65 -9.53
N ALA A 66 -9.95 8.32 -8.99
CA ALA A 66 -10.67 9.38 -9.70
C ALA A 66 -9.71 10.50 -10.14
N PHE A 67 -8.83 10.96 -9.27
CA PHE A 67 -7.84 12.00 -9.59
C PHE A 67 -6.89 11.57 -10.73
N HIS A 68 -6.35 10.37 -10.63
CA HIS A 68 -5.37 9.92 -11.63
C HIS A 68 -5.98 9.50 -12.96
N PHE A 69 -7.24 9.03 -12.98
CA PHE A 69 -7.82 8.35 -14.15
C PHE A 69 -9.20 8.89 -14.57
N LEU A 70 -9.85 9.74 -13.79
CA LEU A 70 -11.22 10.21 -14.05
C LEU A 70 -11.39 11.73 -13.98
N ASP A 71 -10.30 12.50 -14.10
CA ASP A 71 -10.29 13.97 -13.97
C ASP A 71 -10.90 14.46 -12.63
N GLY A 72 -10.75 13.63 -11.58
CA GLY A 72 -11.22 13.95 -10.24
C GLY A 72 -10.36 15.03 -9.56
N ASP A 73 -10.94 15.68 -8.56
CA ASP A 73 -10.33 16.79 -7.86
C ASP A 73 -9.25 16.32 -6.85
N ALA A 74 -8.11 17.02 -6.84
CA ALA A 74 -7.05 16.84 -5.87
C ALA A 74 -7.50 17.17 -4.43
N ASP A 75 -8.40 18.11 -4.24
CA ASP A 75 -8.96 18.47 -2.93
C ASP A 75 -9.76 17.32 -2.32
N ALA A 76 -10.45 16.54 -3.14
CA ALA A 76 -11.16 15.35 -2.67
C ALA A 76 -10.21 14.26 -2.13
N VAL A 77 -9.05 14.09 -2.76
CA VAL A 77 -8.01 13.17 -2.27
C VAL A 77 -7.41 13.71 -0.97
N ASP A 78 -7.10 15.00 -0.94
CA ASP A 78 -6.49 15.66 0.21
C ASP A 78 -7.40 15.62 1.44
N THR A 79 -8.70 15.86 1.27
CA THR A 79 -9.72 15.72 2.32
C THR A 79 -9.77 14.29 2.86
N ALA A 80 -9.79 13.28 1.97
CA ALA A 80 -9.79 11.88 2.39
C ALA A 80 -8.51 11.51 3.16
N LEU A 81 -7.34 12.00 2.71
CA LEU A 81 -6.06 11.81 3.41
C LEU A 81 -6.04 12.49 4.77
N GLY A 82 -6.72 13.64 4.91
CA GLY A 82 -6.84 14.39 6.15
C GLY A 82 -7.42 13.58 7.31
N SER A 83 -8.25 12.56 7.03
CA SER A 83 -8.81 11.66 8.05
C SER A 83 -7.77 10.77 8.75
N TYR A 84 -6.57 10.69 8.21
CA TYR A 84 -5.43 9.93 8.76
C TYR A 84 -4.39 10.82 9.44
N LEU A 85 -4.57 12.14 9.41
CA LEU A 85 -3.64 13.12 9.99
C LEU A 85 -3.92 13.30 11.48
N ASN A 86 -2.89 13.19 12.30
CA ASN A 86 -2.94 13.45 13.74
C ASN A 86 -2.52 14.88 14.10
N PRO A 87 -2.90 15.37 15.30
CA PRO A 87 -2.52 16.70 15.78
C PRO A 87 -1.01 16.94 15.89
N ASP A 88 -0.22 15.87 16.06
CA ASP A 88 1.26 15.91 16.11
C ASP A 88 1.92 16.16 14.75
N GLY A 89 1.15 16.14 13.66
CA GLY A 89 1.61 16.32 12.29
C GLY A 89 2.03 15.04 11.58
N GLY A 90 2.02 13.90 12.28
CA GLY A 90 2.20 12.57 11.70
C GLY A 90 0.89 11.97 11.21
N TYR A 91 0.97 10.79 10.62
CA TYR A 91 -0.18 10.05 10.12
C TYR A 91 -0.33 8.71 10.84
N GLY A 92 -1.59 8.33 11.07
CA GLY A 92 -1.98 7.11 11.79
C GLY A 92 -3.20 6.43 11.18
N HIS A 93 -4.08 5.91 12.05
CA HIS A 93 -5.41 5.37 11.70
C HIS A 93 -5.36 4.26 10.65
N ALA A 94 -4.33 3.40 10.71
CA ALA A 94 -4.14 2.30 9.76
C ALA A 94 -4.08 2.76 8.28
N LEU A 95 -3.49 3.92 8.00
CA LEU A 95 -3.28 4.40 6.63
C LEU A 95 -2.48 3.38 5.81
N ASP A 96 -1.41 2.81 6.38
CA ASP A 96 -0.77 1.62 5.81
C ASP A 96 -1.39 0.35 6.42
N PRO A 97 -1.85 -0.61 5.61
CA PRO A 97 -2.52 -1.82 6.10
C PRO A 97 -1.67 -2.75 6.96
N ASP A 98 -0.35 -2.56 7.02
CA ASP A 98 0.57 -3.39 7.80
C ASP A 98 0.63 -3.00 9.28
N LEU A 99 0.12 -1.82 9.63
CA LEU A 99 0.00 -1.35 11.01
C LEU A 99 -1.42 -0.93 11.33
N ARG A 100 -1.90 -1.30 12.51
CA ARG A 100 -3.20 -0.87 13.04
C ARG A 100 -3.04 0.19 14.12
N GLY A 101 -4.15 0.76 14.55
CA GLY A 101 -4.20 1.77 15.60
C GLY A 101 -4.20 3.21 15.08
N PRO A 102 -4.52 4.15 15.98
CA PRO A 102 -4.70 5.55 15.62
C PRO A 102 -3.41 6.36 15.62
N LEU A 103 -2.34 5.86 16.25
CA LEU A 103 -1.13 6.64 16.50
C LEU A 103 -0.33 6.90 15.23
N SER A 104 0.36 8.02 15.23
CA SER A 104 1.28 8.39 14.15
C SER A 104 2.45 7.43 14.08
N GLN A 105 2.75 6.96 12.86
CA GLN A 105 3.83 6.02 12.61
C GLN A 105 4.66 6.45 11.39
N PRO A 106 5.98 6.20 11.37
CA PRO A 106 6.81 6.52 10.21
C PRO A 106 6.31 5.88 8.92
N LEU A 107 5.85 4.63 8.97
CA LEU A 107 5.32 3.90 7.80
C LEU A 107 4.04 4.56 7.24
N HIS A 108 3.13 5.00 8.11
CA HIS A 108 1.93 5.75 7.70
C HIS A 108 2.31 7.10 7.08
N THR A 109 3.29 7.78 7.68
CA THR A 109 3.79 9.07 7.18
C THR A 109 4.44 8.92 5.80
N ALA A 110 5.23 7.85 5.57
CA ALA A 110 5.77 7.52 4.25
C ALA A 110 4.67 7.27 3.21
N HIS A 111 3.58 6.61 3.61
CA HIS A 111 2.41 6.41 2.74
C HIS A 111 1.74 7.74 2.40
N ALA A 112 1.48 8.59 3.39
CA ALA A 112 0.89 9.91 3.18
C ALA A 112 1.73 10.79 2.24
N LEU A 113 3.06 10.80 2.41
CA LEU A 113 3.96 11.54 1.53
C LEU A 113 3.88 11.09 0.07
N ARG A 114 3.75 9.77 -0.19
CA ARG A 114 3.53 9.27 -1.56
C ARG A 114 2.23 9.79 -2.17
N VAL A 115 1.17 9.89 -1.37
CA VAL A 115 -0.09 10.46 -1.83
C VAL A 115 0.07 11.94 -2.13
N LEU A 116 0.66 12.72 -1.22
CA LEU A 116 0.90 14.16 -1.37
C LEU A 116 1.81 14.47 -2.56
N ASP A 117 2.87 13.69 -2.78
CA ASP A 117 3.75 13.79 -3.95
C ASP A 117 2.95 13.60 -5.26
N GLY A 118 2.10 12.56 -5.31
CA GLY A 118 1.24 12.30 -6.46
C GLY A 118 0.23 13.42 -6.77
N LEU A 119 -0.10 14.25 -5.76
CA LEU A 119 -0.97 15.43 -5.90
C LEU A 119 -0.19 16.72 -6.19
N GLY A 120 1.14 16.72 -6.10
CA GLY A 120 1.96 17.94 -6.13
C GLY A 120 1.78 18.82 -4.89
N ARG A 121 1.43 18.24 -3.72
CA ARG A 121 1.09 18.96 -2.48
C ARG A 121 2.11 18.77 -1.34
N CYS A 122 3.33 18.39 -1.65
CA CYS A 122 4.40 18.26 -0.67
C CYS A 122 5.06 19.61 -0.34
N ALA A 123 4.28 20.59 0.13
CA ALA A 123 4.79 21.92 0.52
C ALA A 123 3.95 22.54 1.65
N GLY A 124 4.44 23.65 2.19
CA GLY A 124 3.71 24.48 3.16
C GLY A 124 3.69 23.93 4.58
N GLN A 125 2.81 24.52 5.41
CA GLN A 125 2.78 24.30 6.86
C GLN A 125 2.52 22.83 7.26
N ARG A 126 1.77 22.07 6.44
CA ARG A 126 1.53 20.65 6.69
C ARG A 126 2.86 19.86 6.66
N ILE A 127 3.67 20.09 5.64
CA ILE A 127 4.95 19.40 5.48
C ILE A 127 5.94 19.83 6.55
N GLU A 128 5.93 21.10 6.95
CA GLU A 128 6.71 21.59 8.07
C GLU A 128 6.37 20.86 9.39
N ARG A 129 5.08 20.70 9.70
CA ARG A 129 4.64 19.93 10.88
C ARG A 129 5.00 18.45 10.78
N LEU A 130 4.87 17.86 9.59
CA LEU A 130 5.27 16.49 9.32
C LEU A 130 6.77 16.30 9.56
N CYS A 131 7.62 17.18 9.06
CA CYS A 131 9.08 17.12 9.29
C CYS A 131 9.45 17.27 10.78
N ARG A 132 8.71 18.11 11.54
CA ARG A 132 8.88 18.19 13.00
C ARG A 132 8.50 16.89 13.71
N HIS A 133 7.40 16.28 13.30
CA HIS A 133 7.02 14.94 13.81
C HIS A 133 8.11 13.91 13.52
N LEU A 134 8.61 13.85 12.28
CA LEU A 134 9.69 12.93 11.89
C LEU A 134 10.98 13.16 12.71
N THR A 135 11.29 14.42 13.03
CA THR A 135 12.42 14.75 13.91
C THR A 135 12.27 14.12 15.29
N GLY A 136 11.05 14.12 15.84
CA GLY A 136 10.76 13.57 17.18
C GLY A 136 10.79 12.05 17.26
N VAL A 137 10.57 11.35 16.13
CA VAL A 137 10.54 9.87 16.07
C VAL A 137 11.77 9.28 15.40
N SER A 138 12.75 10.12 15.01
CA SER A 138 13.99 9.67 14.38
C SER A 138 15.05 9.31 15.42
N THR A 139 15.94 8.39 15.05
CA THR A 139 17.18 8.09 15.76
C THR A 139 18.14 9.29 15.75
N PRO A 140 19.19 9.32 16.59
CA PRO A 140 20.14 10.45 16.65
C PRO A 140 20.81 10.78 15.31
N ASP A 141 21.04 9.80 14.44
CA ASP A 141 21.58 9.96 13.08
C ASP A 141 20.52 10.38 12.04
N GLY A 142 19.27 10.60 12.48
CA GLY A 142 18.18 11.09 11.66
C GLY A 142 17.39 10.00 10.92
N ALA A 143 17.69 8.74 11.13
CA ALA A 143 16.98 7.64 10.52
C ALA A 143 15.58 7.43 11.14
N LEU A 144 14.69 6.83 10.39
CA LEU A 144 13.34 6.49 10.83
C LEU A 144 13.25 4.98 11.08
N PRO A 145 12.69 4.54 12.21
CA PRO A 145 12.33 3.15 12.39
C PRO A 145 11.13 2.80 11.48
N VAL A 146 10.93 1.53 11.20
CA VAL A 146 9.73 1.07 10.47
C VAL A 146 8.51 1.27 11.36
N VAL A 147 8.59 0.83 12.61
CA VAL A 147 7.54 1.02 13.62
C VAL A 147 8.14 1.75 14.81
N PHE A 148 7.49 2.81 15.24
CA PHE A 148 7.86 3.54 16.45
C PHE A 148 7.07 2.99 17.65
N PRO A 149 7.70 2.78 18.84
CA PRO A 149 7.04 2.23 20.00
C PRO A 149 5.77 3.02 20.38
N ALA A 150 4.71 2.29 20.70
CA ALA A 150 3.43 2.85 21.10
C ALA A 150 3.10 2.43 22.52
N PRO A 151 2.39 3.27 23.32
CA PRO A 151 1.99 2.92 24.69
C PRO A 151 1.05 1.71 24.78
N HIS A 152 0.43 1.35 23.65
CA HIS A 152 -0.47 0.20 23.53
C HIS A 152 -0.05 -0.67 22.36
N ASP A 153 -0.16 -1.98 22.55
CA ASP A 153 0.12 -2.96 21.52
C ASP A 153 -1.00 -3.01 20.48
N TYR A 154 -0.85 -2.24 19.41
CA TYR A 154 -1.73 -2.37 18.27
C TYR A 154 -1.25 -3.47 17.33
N PRO A 155 -2.16 -4.22 16.68
CA PRO A 155 -1.77 -5.27 15.75
C PRO A 155 -0.88 -4.75 14.63
N THR A 156 0.24 -5.43 14.42
CA THR A 156 1.29 -5.09 13.46
C THR A 156 1.63 -6.33 12.65
N ALA A 157 1.97 -6.16 11.38
CA ALA A 157 2.42 -7.26 10.55
C ALA A 157 3.66 -7.95 11.16
N PRO A 158 3.72 -9.29 11.21
CA PRO A 158 4.80 -10.03 11.88
C PRO A 158 6.21 -9.75 11.34
N TYR A 159 6.31 -9.28 10.10
CA TYR A 159 7.58 -8.88 9.49
C TYR A 159 8.02 -7.44 9.85
N HIS A 160 7.28 -6.76 10.71
CA HIS A 160 7.63 -5.47 11.32
C HIS A 160 7.64 -5.62 12.85
N PRO A 161 8.65 -6.28 13.42
CA PRO A 161 8.70 -6.49 14.86
C PRO A 161 8.80 -5.16 15.61
N MET A 162 8.07 -5.06 16.71
CA MET A 162 8.18 -3.92 17.62
C MET A 162 9.39 -4.11 18.54
N HIS A 163 10.17 -3.05 18.73
CA HIS A 163 11.30 -2.98 19.62
C HIS A 163 11.16 -1.77 20.53
N ASP A 164 11.61 -1.87 21.78
CA ASP A 164 11.60 -0.74 22.71
C ASP A 164 12.52 0.40 22.25
N ASP A 165 13.66 0.04 21.63
CA ASP A 165 14.60 0.96 20.98
C ASP A 165 14.79 0.51 19.52
N PRO A 166 13.88 0.92 18.61
CA PRO A 166 13.90 0.43 17.25
C PRO A 166 15.02 1.08 16.44
N PRO A 167 15.77 0.28 15.66
CA PRO A 167 16.80 0.82 14.79
C PRO A 167 16.20 1.68 13.68
N GLY A 168 16.95 2.68 13.26
CA GLY A 168 16.65 3.39 12.03
C GLY A 168 16.95 2.52 10.79
N GLU A 169 16.02 2.52 9.82
CA GLU A 169 16.10 1.66 8.65
C GLU A 169 15.98 2.42 7.34
N LEU A 170 16.77 2.01 6.35
CA LEU A 170 16.67 2.54 4.99
C LEU A 170 15.27 2.30 4.39
N LEU A 171 14.62 1.21 4.80
CA LEU A 171 13.29 0.80 4.35
C LEU A 171 12.25 1.93 4.48
N THR A 172 12.29 2.68 5.58
CA THR A 172 11.37 3.80 5.85
C THR A 172 12.01 5.14 5.54
N THR A 173 13.29 5.32 5.90
CA THR A 173 13.99 6.60 5.76
C THR A 173 14.19 6.97 4.29
N GLY A 174 14.65 6.03 3.47
CA GLY A 174 14.95 6.26 2.05
C GLY A 174 13.79 6.86 1.24
N PRO A 175 12.60 6.23 1.24
CA PRO A 175 11.44 6.75 0.52
C PRO A 175 10.99 8.14 1.01
N VAL A 176 11.03 8.39 2.32
CA VAL A 176 10.65 9.69 2.90
C VAL A 176 11.62 10.78 2.47
N VAL A 177 12.91 10.54 2.63
CA VAL A 177 13.97 11.50 2.27
C VAL A 177 13.95 11.78 0.75
N GLY A 178 13.81 10.74 -0.07
CA GLY A 178 13.73 10.89 -1.52
C GLY A 178 12.53 11.73 -1.97
N LEU A 179 11.35 11.52 -1.36
CA LEU A 179 10.15 12.30 -1.66
C LEU A 179 10.29 13.77 -1.25
N LEU A 180 10.85 14.05 -0.06
CA LEU A 180 11.07 15.41 0.42
C LEU A 180 12.04 16.16 -0.47
N HIS A 181 13.17 15.55 -0.86
CA HIS A 181 14.11 16.15 -1.79
C HIS A 181 13.51 16.43 -3.17
N ARG A 182 12.78 15.47 -3.74
CA ARG A 182 12.10 15.66 -5.04
C ARG A 182 11.17 16.85 -5.03
N ASN A 183 10.48 17.08 -3.91
CA ASN A 183 9.58 18.22 -3.72
C ASN A 183 10.28 19.49 -3.20
N ARG A 184 11.62 19.50 -3.17
CA ARG A 184 12.43 20.66 -2.75
C ARG A 184 12.09 21.15 -1.34
N VAL A 185 11.70 20.23 -0.46
CA VAL A 185 11.48 20.54 0.95
C VAL A 185 12.81 20.78 1.61
N TRP A 186 12.88 21.83 2.42
CA TRP A 186 14.05 22.17 3.22
C TRP A 186 13.70 22.09 4.70
N HIS A 187 14.41 21.26 5.46
CA HIS A 187 14.26 21.11 6.90
C HIS A 187 15.54 20.57 7.53
N ALA A 188 15.87 21.03 8.76
CA ALA A 188 17.13 20.67 9.43
C ALA A 188 17.31 19.15 9.63
N TRP A 189 16.23 18.44 9.96
CA TRP A 189 16.26 16.97 10.09
C TRP A 189 16.70 16.27 8.80
N LEU A 190 16.31 16.79 7.65
CA LEU A 190 16.56 16.16 6.35
C LEU A 190 18.06 16.02 6.04
N PHE A 191 18.92 16.89 6.58
CA PHE A 191 20.37 16.75 6.39
C PHE A 191 20.89 15.44 7.00
N ARG A 192 20.61 15.21 8.29
CA ARG A 192 21.07 13.98 8.97
C ARG A 192 20.46 12.73 8.34
N ALA A 193 19.17 12.76 8.03
CA ALA A 193 18.49 11.65 7.37
C ALA A 193 19.07 11.37 5.96
N THR A 194 19.53 12.41 5.24
CA THR A 194 20.20 12.26 3.95
C THR A 194 21.57 11.61 4.12
N ASP A 195 22.35 12.05 5.10
CA ASP A 195 23.67 11.46 5.40
C ASP A 195 23.52 9.97 5.78
N PHE A 196 22.55 9.63 6.62
CA PHE A 196 22.19 8.24 6.92
C PHE A 196 21.88 7.44 5.65
N CYS A 197 21.01 7.97 4.78
CA CYS A 197 20.65 7.27 3.54
C CYS A 197 21.87 7.04 2.63
N TRP A 198 22.76 8.03 2.50
CA TRP A 198 24.00 7.88 1.74
C TRP A 198 24.90 6.80 2.32
N ASP A 199 25.14 6.84 3.64
CA ASP A 199 25.94 5.82 4.33
C ASP A 199 25.39 4.42 4.06
N ARG A 200 24.09 4.23 4.26
CA ARG A 200 23.45 2.92 4.05
C ARG A 200 23.54 2.47 2.59
N VAL A 201 23.19 3.34 1.64
CA VAL A 201 23.21 2.99 0.21
C VAL A 201 24.62 2.67 -0.27
N GLU A 202 25.63 3.44 0.12
CA GLU A 202 27.01 3.25 -0.34
C GLU A 202 27.70 2.05 0.30
N ASN A 203 27.33 1.66 1.52
CA ASN A 203 27.87 0.50 2.22
C ASN A 203 27.02 -0.78 2.06
N LEU A 204 26.03 -0.78 1.18
CA LEU A 204 25.18 -1.94 0.95
C LEU A 204 25.94 -3.02 0.18
N HIS A 205 26.25 -4.15 0.83
CA HIS A 205 26.97 -5.28 0.23
C HIS A 205 26.08 -6.54 0.11
N ARG A 206 25.22 -6.77 1.08
CA ARG A 206 24.16 -7.78 1.06
C ARG A 206 22.86 -7.09 1.36
N THR A 207 21.84 -7.44 0.61
CA THR A 207 20.57 -6.73 0.68
C THR A 207 19.39 -7.64 0.28
N HIS A 208 18.21 -7.11 0.40
CA HIS A 208 16.99 -7.79 -0.03
C HIS A 208 16.15 -6.83 -0.90
N PRO A 209 15.19 -7.36 -1.69
CA PRO A 209 14.50 -6.58 -2.71
C PRO A 209 13.82 -5.29 -2.21
N TYR A 210 13.20 -5.28 -1.03
CA TYR A 210 12.51 -4.08 -0.51
C TYR A 210 13.49 -3.00 -0.04
N GLU A 211 14.64 -3.38 0.50
CA GLU A 211 15.69 -2.42 0.85
C GLU A 211 16.25 -1.74 -0.41
N VAL A 212 16.43 -2.52 -1.49
CA VAL A 212 16.80 -1.96 -2.80
C VAL A 212 15.74 -0.99 -3.33
N GLN A 213 14.45 -1.33 -3.22
CA GLN A 213 13.39 -0.40 -3.62
C GLN A 213 13.45 0.92 -2.83
N SER A 214 13.78 0.85 -1.54
CA SER A 214 13.90 2.02 -0.68
C SER A 214 15.14 2.85 -1.03
N ALA A 215 16.27 2.19 -1.36
CA ALA A 215 17.44 2.85 -1.90
C ALA A 215 17.13 3.58 -3.23
N VAL A 216 16.42 2.91 -4.15
CA VAL A 216 15.99 3.53 -5.42
C VAL A 216 15.10 4.74 -5.16
N ALA A 217 14.14 4.65 -4.24
CA ALA A 217 13.26 5.77 -3.90
C ALA A 217 14.04 6.99 -3.36
N PHE A 218 15.10 6.77 -2.59
CA PHE A 218 16.02 7.81 -2.18
C PHE A 218 16.78 8.40 -3.37
N LEU A 219 17.40 7.56 -4.20
CA LEU A 219 18.20 7.98 -5.37
C LEU A 219 17.36 8.70 -6.43
N ASP A 220 16.07 8.37 -6.55
CA ASP A 220 15.12 9.04 -7.44
C ASP A 220 14.94 10.53 -7.09
N GLY A 221 15.04 10.90 -5.81
CA GLY A 221 14.72 12.24 -5.32
C GLY A 221 15.91 13.11 -4.95
N VAL A 222 17.02 12.51 -4.52
CA VAL A 222 18.16 13.26 -3.97
C VAL A 222 18.80 14.22 -4.99
N PRO A 223 19.25 15.44 -4.58
CA PRO A 223 19.74 16.48 -5.52
C PRO A 223 21.03 16.14 -6.23
N ASP A 224 21.98 15.46 -5.56
CA ASP A 224 23.25 15.06 -6.15
C ASP A 224 23.05 13.93 -7.18
N ARG A 225 22.73 14.32 -8.40
CA ARG A 225 22.40 13.39 -9.48
C ARG A 225 23.60 12.56 -9.94
N ALA A 226 24.82 13.11 -9.85
CA ALA A 226 26.04 12.39 -10.24
C ALA A 226 26.34 11.26 -9.25
N ARG A 227 26.29 11.55 -7.94
CA ARG A 227 26.46 10.57 -6.88
C ARG A 227 25.33 9.52 -6.92
N ALA A 228 24.09 9.96 -7.16
CA ALA A 228 22.95 9.07 -7.29
C ALA A 228 23.09 8.09 -8.47
N ALA A 229 23.57 8.54 -9.62
CA ALA A 229 23.82 7.68 -10.78
C ALA A 229 24.90 6.63 -10.48
N ALA A 230 26.02 7.02 -9.89
CA ALA A 230 27.11 6.10 -9.53
C ALA A 230 26.64 5.04 -8.51
N ALA A 231 25.87 5.47 -7.50
CA ALA A 231 25.29 4.55 -6.50
C ALA A 231 24.26 3.60 -7.15
N ALA A 232 23.42 4.10 -8.05
CA ALA A 232 22.46 3.28 -8.79
C ALA A 232 23.13 2.22 -9.64
N ASP A 233 24.20 2.56 -10.37
CA ASP A 233 24.96 1.60 -11.19
C ASP A 233 25.55 0.47 -10.32
N ARG A 234 26.10 0.81 -9.15
CA ARG A 234 26.61 -0.19 -8.22
C ARG A 234 25.48 -1.09 -7.69
N LEU A 235 24.36 -0.49 -7.34
CA LEU A 235 23.19 -1.20 -6.81
C LEU A 235 22.59 -2.13 -7.86
N GLY A 236 22.55 -1.71 -9.14
CA GLY A 236 22.10 -2.53 -10.27
C GLY A 236 22.96 -3.80 -10.47
N ARG A 237 24.29 -3.70 -10.33
CA ARG A 237 25.17 -4.87 -10.33
C ARG A 237 24.85 -5.81 -9.17
N LEU A 238 24.73 -5.26 -7.96
CA LEU A 238 24.41 -6.03 -6.74
C LEU A 238 23.07 -6.80 -6.87
N VAL A 239 22.04 -6.16 -7.43
CA VAL A 239 20.72 -6.77 -7.68
C VAL A 239 20.82 -7.98 -8.62
N ARG A 240 21.65 -7.88 -9.67
CA ARG A 240 21.87 -8.99 -10.62
C ARG A 240 22.71 -10.10 -10.00
N GLU A 241 23.81 -9.76 -9.34
CA GLU A 241 24.73 -10.72 -8.69
C GLU A 241 24.01 -11.55 -7.62
N GLN A 242 23.19 -10.92 -6.79
CA GLN A 242 22.41 -11.57 -5.74
C GLN A 242 21.07 -12.14 -6.22
N ARG A 243 20.75 -12.03 -7.51
CA ARG A 243 19.52 -12.55 -8.14
C ARG A 243 18.24 -12.04 -7.44
N LEU A 244 18.22 -10.78 -7.04
CA LEU A 244 17.10 -10.16 -6.32
C LEU A 244 15.92 -9.76 -7.22
N VAL A 245 16.03 -9.97 -8.53
CA VAL A 245 15.03 -9.60 -9.53
C VAL A 245 14.78 -10.76 -10.51
N VAL A 246 13.52 -11.01 -10.81
CA VAL A 246 13.11 -11.98 -11.84
C VAL A 246 13.08 -11.27 -13.19
N LEU A 247 14.07 -11.53 -14.04
CA LEU A 247 14.25 -10.87 -15.34
C LEU A 247 13.30 -11.43 -16.43
N ASP A 248 12.93 -12.70 -16.34
CA ASP A 248 11.92 -13.32 -17.19
C ASP A 248 10.81 -13.95 -16.34
N PRO A 249 9.61 -13.37 -16.31
CA PRO A 249 8.49 -13.88 -15.52
C PRO A 249 8.11 -15.33 -15.82
N ARG A 250 8.40 -15.83 -17.04
CA ARG A 250 8.15 -17.23 -17.42
C ARG A 250 9.07 -18.21 -16.70
N ARG A 251 10.23 -17.73 -16.25
CA ARG A 251 11.25 -18.51 -15.53
C ARG A 251 11.25 -18.22 -14.02
N ARG A 252 10.17 -17.62 -13.48
CA ARG A 252 10.12 -17.23 -12.08
C ARG A 252 10.38 -18.38 -11.09
N ALA A 253 10.04 -19.61 -11.45
CA ALA A 253 10.30 -20.79 -10.63
C ALA A 253 11.81 -21.06 -10.39
N GLU A 254 12.69 -20.51 -11.23
CA GLU A 254 14.14 -20.62 -11.08
C GLU A 254 14.72 -19.58 -10.10
N TYR A 255 13.88 -18.67 -9.61
CA TYR A 255 14.26 -17.61 -8.68
C TYR A 255 13.57 -17.87 -7.33
N PRO A 256 14.29 -18.44 -6.35
CA PRO A 256 13.70 -18.60 -5.01
C PRO A 256 13.37 -17.21 -4.44
N PRO A 257 12.32 -17.11 -3.62
CA PRO A 257 12.10 -15.89 -2.86
C PRO A 257 13.31 -15.58 -1.97
N ALA A 258 13.53 -14.30 -1.71
CA ALA A 258 14.58 -13.89 -0.77
C ALA A 258 14.29 -14.49 0.63
N PRO A 259 15.32 -14.71 1.48
CA PRO A 259 15.11 -15.22 2.83
C PRO A 259 14.10 -14.35 3.60
N GLY A 260 13.11 -14.99 4.22
CA GLY A 260 12.04 -14.31 4.95
C GLY A 260 10.84 -13.84 4.10
N TYR A 261 10.85 -14.10 2.79
CA TYR A 261 9.76 -13.74 1.88
C TYR A 261 8.84 -14.94 1.60
N ALA A 262 7.56 -14.67 1.40
CA ALA A 262 6.57 -15.69 1.09
C ALA A 262 6.78 -16.31 -0.31
N PRO A 263 6.33 -17.55 -0.53
CA PRO A 263 6.30 -18.14 -1.87
C PRO A 263 5.56 -17.23 -2.86
N GLY A 264 6.21 -16.89 -3.98
CA GLY A 264 5.66 -15.97 -4.99
C GLY A 264 5.88 -14.48 -4.72
N GLU A 265 6.47 -14.11 -3.61
CA GLU A 265 6.88 -12.74 -3.27
C GLU A 265 8.22 -12.39 -3.95
N GLN A 266 8.20 -12.36 -5.27
CA GLN A 266 9.35 -12.05 -6.11
C GLN A 266 9.15 -10.66 -6.75
N LEU A 267 10.26 -9.94 -6.96
CA LEU A 267 10.24 -8.63 -7.60
C LEU A 267 10.74 -8.71 -9.05
N PHE A 268 10.19 -7.85 -9.87
CA PHE A 268 10.43 -7.77 -11.30
C PHE A 268 11.02 -6.39 -11.67
N PRO A 269 11.55 -6.20 -12.87
CA PRO A 269 12.09 -4.90 -13.30
C PRO A 269 11.17 -3.70 -13.03
N HIS A 270 9.86 -3.83 -13.27
CA HIS A 270 8.89 -2.76 -13.03
C HIS A 270 8.70 -2.42 -11.54
N ASP A 271 9.08 -3.29 -10.62
CA ASP A 271 9.00 -3.01 -9.17
C ASP A 271 10.14 -2.09 -8.71
N PHE A 272 11.30 -2.15 -9.37
CA PHE A 272 12.45 -1.28 -9.10
C PHE A 272 12.39 0.02 -9.91
N ALA A 273 12.05 -0.06 -11.19
CA ALA A 273 11.91 1.08 -12.08
C ALA A 273 10.43 1.33 -12.41
N ARG A 274 9.70 1.94 -11.49
CA ARG A 274 8.25 2.22 -11.65
C ARG A 274 7.96 3.32 -12.68
N ARG A 275 8.99 4.06 -13.09
CA ARG A 275 8.93 5.14 -14.10
C ARG A 275 10.15 5.08 -15.01
N PRO A 276 10.03 5.51 -16.28
CA PRO A 276 11.15 5.53 -17.20
C PRO A 276 12.34 6.38 -16.74
N GLU A 277 12.08 7.44 -15.94
CA GLU A 277 13.08 8.39 -15.46
C GLU A 277 13.86 7.89 -14.24
N SER A 278 13.43 6.76 -13.63
CA SER A 278 14.12 6.20 -12.48
C SER A 278 15.54 5.77 -12.83
N PRO A 279 16.56 6.06 -11.99
CA PRO A 279 17.92 5.58 -12.20
C PRO A 279 17.99 4.05 -12.28
N ALA A 280 17.09 3.32 -11.64
CA ALA A 280 16.99 1.87 -11.77
C ALA A 280 16.56 1.39 -13.17
N ARG A 281 16.01 2.25 -14.03
CA ARG A 281 15.61 1.87 -15.38
C ARG A 281 16.80 1.39 -16.22
N GLY A 282 17.96 1.98 -16.03
CA GLY A 282 19.20 1.59 -16.70
C GLY A 282 19.73 0.19 -16.33
N TRP A 283 19.21 -0.43 -15.28
CA TRP A 283 19.61 -1.78 -14.88
C TRP A 283 19.08 -2.87 -15.80
N PHE A 284 18.06 -2.56 -16.59
CA PHE A 284 17.30 -3.52 -17.38
C PHE A 284 17.32 -3.15 -18.85
N THR A 285 17.47 -4.15 -19.71
CA THR A 285 17.28 -4.00 -21.14
C THR A 285 15.81 -3.68 -21.45
N ASP A 286 15.56 -3.12 -22.65
CA ASP A 286 14.19 -2.82 -23.08
C ASP A 286 13.34 -4.10 -23.16
N GLU A 287 13.93 -5.21 -23.52
CA GLU A 287 13.23 -6.50 -23.58
C GLU A 287 12.89 -7.05 -22.19
N GLU A 288 13.79 -6.95 -21.20
CA GLU A 288 13.50 -7.33 -19.81
C GLU A 288 12.38 -6.47 -19.24
N MET A 289 12.43 -5.17 -19.46
CA MET A 289 11.38 -4.25 -19.03
C MET A 289 10.06 -4.54 -19.74
N ARG A 290 10.07 -4.76 -21.03
CA ARG A 290 8.87 -5.09 -21.81
C ARG A 290 8.18 -6.35 -21.25
N ARG A 291 8.93 -7.46 -21.07
CA ARG A 291 8.39 -8.71 -20.48
C ARG A 291 7.81 -8.48 -19.09
N SER A 292 8.49 -7.68 -18.30
CA SER A 292 8.07 -7.31 -16.95
C SER A 292 6.75 -6.53 -16.95
N LEU A 293 6.59 -5.58 -17.86
CA LEU A 293 5.36 -4.79 -18.01
C LEU A 293 4.22 -5.63 -18.63
N ASP A 294 4.51 -6.53 -19.55
CA ASP A 294 3.53 -7.48 -20.10
C ASP A 294 3.01 -8.40 -18.99
N PHE A 295 3.89 -8.88 -18.12
CA PHE A 295 3.50 -9.65 -16.94
C PHE A 295 2.65 -8.84 -15.98
N LEU A 296 3.00 -7.58 -15.69
CA LEU A 296 2.20 -6.70 -14.86
C LEU A 296 0.80 -6.48 -15.44
N ALA A 297 0.70 -6.22 -16.75
CA ALA A 297 -0.59 -6.02 -17.41
C ALA A 297 -1.46 -7.29 -17.37
N ALA A 298 -0.86 -8.47 -17.59
CA ALA A 298 -1.56 -9.76 -17.53
C ALA A 298 -1.95 -10.20 -16.12
N ALA A 299 -1.40 -9.58 -15.07
CA ALA A 299 -1.67 -9.94 -13.67
C ALA A 299 -3.02 -9.42 -13.16
N GLN A 300 -3.75 -8.61 -13.93
CA GLN A 300 -5.10 -8.17 -13.56
C GLN A 300 -6.04 -9.36 -13.41
N GLN A 301 -6.67 -9.49 -12.25
CA GLN A 301 -7.57 -10.60 -11.94
C GLN A 301 -8.97 -10.40 -12.54
N ALA A 302 -9.80 -11.45 -12.49
CA ALA A 302 -11.15 -11.44 -13.06
C ALA A 302 -12.05 -10.36 -12.45
N ASP A 303 -11.85 -10.00 -11.19
CA ASP A 303 -12.58 -8.93 -10.50
C ASP A 303 -12.10 -7.53 -10.86
N GLY A 304 -11.00 -7.40 -11.63
CA GLY A 304 -10.43 -6.14 -12.08
C GLY A 304 -9.28 -5.59 -11.24
N GLY A 305 -9.01 -6.18 -10.06
CA GLY A 305 -7.90 -5.78 -9.19
C GLY A 305 -6.60 -6.50 -9.52
N TRP A 306 -5.47 -5.96 -9.03
CA TRP A 306 -4.19 -6.65 -9.04
C TRP A 306 -3.96 -7.42 -7.75
N PRO A 307 -3.25 -8.56 -7.81
CA PRO A 307 -2.95 -9.35 -6.63
C PRO A 307 -1.90 -8.65 -5.75
N VAL A 308 -1.99 -8.87 -4.45
CA VAL A 308 -0.91 -8.62 -3.51
C VAL A 308 0.00 -9.83 -3.51
N ARG A 309 1.29 -9.63 -3.77
CA ARG A 309 2.27 -10.73 -3.81
C ARG A 309 2.83 -11.06 -2.42
N ARG A 310 2.78 -10.10 -1.50
CA ARG A 310 3.16 -10.29 -0.10
C ARG A 310 2.12 -11.12 0.64
N GLU A 311 2.57 -11.94 1.58
CA GLU A 311 1.68 -12.71 2.44
C GLU A 311 0.76 -11.79 3.27
N ALA A 312 -0.51 -12.17 3.33
CA ALA A 312 -1.47 -11.47 4.16
C ALA A 312 -1.32 -11.91 5.61
N TRP A 313 -0.99 -10.99 6.49
CA TRP A 313 -0.87 -11.27 7.92
C TRP A 313 -2.22 -11.22 8.66
N ALA A 314 -3.24 -10.60 8.08
CA ALA A 314 -4.60 -10.56 8.60
C ALA A 314 -5.60 -10.49 7.44
N PRO A 315 -6.83 -11.01 7.59
CA PRO A 315 -7.83 -11.03 6.50
C PRO A 315 -8.12 -9.63 5.93
N GLY A 316 -8.22 -8.62 6.79
CA GLY A 316 -8.48 -7.22 6.38
C GLY A 316 -7.31 -6.59 5.63
N SER A 317 -6.06 -6.97 5.94
CA SER A 317 -4.88 -6.34 5.34
C SER A 317 -4.78 -6.59 3.83
N SER A 318 -5.14 -7.78 3.35
CA SER A 318 -5.23 -8.08 1.91
C SER A 318 -6.27 -7.24 1.21
N LEU A 319 -7.47 -7.12 1.80
CA LEU A 319 -8.57 -6.37 1.20
C LEU A 319 -8.22 -4.90 1.04
N GLU A 320 -7.58 -4.30 2.04
CA GLU A 320 -7.15 -2.91 1.99
C GLU A 320 -5.93 -2.69 1.08
N ARG A 321 -5.03 -3.68 0.98
CA ARG A 321 -3.81 -3.57 0.19
C ARG A 321 -4.05 -3.77 -1.31
N ARG A 322 -5.03 -4.58 -1.72
CA ARG A 322 -5.31 -4.82 -3.14
C ARG A 322 -5.68 -3.56 -3.92
N PRO A 323 -6.55 -2.64 -3.43
CA PRO A 323 -6.79 -1.36 -4.10
C PRO A 323 -5.52 -0.50 -4.24
N ILE A 324 -4.63 -0.51 -3.24
CA ILE A 324 -3.35 0.20 -3.30
C ILE A 324 -2.47 -0.41 -4.41
N ALA A 325 -2.32 -1.75 -4.42
CA ALA A 325 -1.55 -2.45 -5.44
C ALA A 325 -2.12 -2.23 -6.85
N THR A 326 -3.45 -2.17 -6.97
CA THR A 326 -4.14 -1.86 -8.23
C THR A 326 -3.79 -0.46 -8.73
N LEU A 327 -3.84 0.55 -7.87
CA LEU A 327 -3.43 1.91 -8.22
C LEU A 327 -1.96 1.98 -8.62
N GLU A 328 -1.07 1.32 -7.88
CA GLU A 328 0.37 1.30 -8.19
C GLU A 328 0.66 0.62 -9.54
N ALA A 329 -0.02 -0.49 -9.84
CA ALA A 329 0.10 -1.17 -11.13
C ALA A 329 -0.36 -0.27 -12.29
N LEU A 330 -1.51 0.37 -12.15
CA LEU A 330 -2.03 1.29 -13.16
C LEU A 330 -1.14 2.51 -13.38
N LEU A 331 -0.60 3.10 -12.29
CA LEU A 331 0.32 4.23 -12.38
C LEU A 331 1.62 3.84 -13.09
N THR A 332 2.14 2.65 -12.80
CA THR A 332 3.32 2.10 -13.47
C THR A 332 3.04 1.86 -14.96
N LEU A 333 1.94 1.17 -15.31
CA LEU A 333 1.56 0.94 -16.69
C LEU A 333 1.35 2.24 -17.46
N ARG A 334 0.74 3.26 -16.84
CA ARG A 334 0.58 4.60 -17.42
C ARG A 334 1.91 5.29 -17.68
N ALA A 335 2.84 5.22 -16.72
CA ALA A 335 4.16 5.85 -16.85
C ALA A 335 4.95 5.29 -18.05
N TYR A 336 4.73 4.02 -18.38
CA TYR A 336 5.33 3.36 -19.56
C TYR A 336 4.45 3.37 -20.81
N GLY A 337 3.38 4.16 -20.84
CA GLY A 337 2.50 4.25 -22.03
C GLY A 337 1.73 2.96 -22.34
N ARG A 338 1.53 2.08 -21.36
CA ARG A 338 0.90 0.75 -21.56
C ARG A 338 -0.61 0.75 -21.26
N LEU A 339 -1.17 1.86 -20.82
CA LEU A 339 -2.62 2.04 -20.75
C LEU A 339 -3.10 2.73 -22.01
N PRO A 340 -4.24 2.29 -22.60
CA PRO A 340 -4.84 2.98 -23.73
C PRO A 340 -5.18 4.42 -23.33
N ALA A 341 -5.04 5.35 -24.29
CA ALA A 341 -5.55 6.69 -24.12
C ALA A 341 -7.05 6.61 -23.83
N ARG A 342 -7.51 7.39 -22.85
CA ARG A 342 -8.90 7.38 -22.45
C ARG A 342 -9.76 7.81 -23.65
N VAL A 343 -10.71 6.98 -24.04
CA VAL A 343 -11.83 7.43 -24.85
C VAL A 343 -12.71 8.24 -23.91
N SER A 344 -12.76 9.56 -24.09
CA SER A 344 -13.66 10.45 -23.32
C SER A 344 -15.06 9.86 -23.39
N ARG A 345 -15.63 9.49 -22.24
CA ARG A 345 -17.04 9.10 -22.20
C ARG A 345 -17.84 10.31 -22.66
N PRO A 346 -18.75 10.18 -23.65
CA PRO A 346 -19.69 11.26 -23.94
C PRO A 346 -20.41 11.60 -22.64
N GLY A 347 -20.43 12.87 -22.29
CA GLY A 347 -21.16 13.36 -21.11
C GLY A 347 -22.62 12.87 -21.12
N PRO A 348 -23.27 12.78 -19.95
CA PRO A 348 -24.68 12.40 -19.91
C PRO A 348 -25.47 13.29 -20.85
N VAL A 349 -26.19 12.67 -21.79
CA VAL A 349 -27.13 13.39 -22.67
C VAL A 349 -28.15 14.07 -21.76
N PRO A 350 -28.29 15.40 -21.82
CA PRO A 350 -29.28 16.08 -21.00
C PRO A 350 -30.67 15.49 -21.28
N PRO A 351 -31.52 15.32 -20.27
CA PRO A 351 -32.88 14.86 -20.47
C PRO A 351 -33.61 15.85 -21.38
N ARG A 352 -34.32 15.32 -22.42
CA ARG A 352 -35.19 16.11 -23.31
C ARG A 352 -36.41 16.58 -22.57
#